data_d176642b46ae591f95bf88100c6fadb5
#
_entry.id   d176642b46ae591f95bf88100c6fadb5
#
_cell.length_a   1.000
_cell.length_b   1.000
_cell.length_c   1.000
_cell.angle_alpha   90.00
_cell.angle_beta   90.00
_cell.angle_gamma   90.00
#
_symmetry.space_group_name_H-M   'P 1'
#
loop_
_entity.id
_entity.type
_entity.pdbx_description
1 polymer ?
#
loop_
_entity_poly.entity_id
_entity_poly.type
_entity_poly.pdbx_seq_one_letter_code
_entity_poly.pdbx_strand_id
1 'polypeptide(L)'
;MNQKLDITNPYEIARYIKESKKVTPVKAYVNGCLKGVTMSGIRAYGTDNFWVLFGDNADIEKFLSDNKSLISSFELEYDRRNSAIPLLDTRHVDARIEPGAVIRDKVLIHKNAVIMMGAVINIGAEVGENTMIDMNAVLGARATIGSNCHIGAGSVIAGVLEPPSADPVIIEDNVLIGANAVVLEGVRIGKGAVVAAGSVVTKNVEPDTVVAGIPARMIKSVKDMNEDKKKILDDLRG
;
A
#
# COMPACT_ATOMS: atom_id res chain seq x y z
N MET A 1 27.17 1.33 -7.85
CA MET A 1 26.84 1.78 -6.48
C MET A 1 25.33 1.87 -6.37
N ASN A 2 24.67 0.96 -5.64
CA ASN A 2 23.23 1.08 -5.37
C ASN A 2 23.05 2.20 -4.33
N GLN A 3 22.83 3.42 -4.80
CA GLN A 3 22.36 4.48 -3.91
C GLN A 3 21.03 4.03 -3.33
N LYS A 4 20.95 3.97 -1.99
CA LYS A 4 19.71 3.64 -1.29
C LYS A 4 18.70 4.75 -1.62
N LEU A 5 17.54 4.37 -2.19
CA LEU A 5 16.46 5.31 -2.51
C LEU A 5 16.07 6.10 -1.26
N ASP A 6 16.14 7.42 -1.32
CA ASP A 6 15.59 8.28 -0.28
C ASP A 6 14.08 8.43 -0.47
N ILE A 7 13.32 7.65 0.31
CA ILE A 7 11.85 7.65 0.29
C ILE A 7 11.22 8.91 0.90
N THR A 8 12.01 9.79 1.50
CA THR A 8 11.55 11.09 2.00
C THR A 8 11.57 12.16 0.91
N ASN A 9 12.35 11.95 -0.14
CA ASN A 9 12.52 12.89 -1.25
C ASN A 9 11.53 12.60 -2.39
N PRO A 10 10.52 13.45 -2.65
CA PRO A 10 9.53 13.23 -3.69
C PRO A 10 10.13 13.15 -5.11
N TYR A 11 11.20 13.89 -5.39
CA TYR A 11 11.88 13.86 -6.68
C TYR A 11 12.60 12.53 -6.91
N GLU A 12 13.19 11.95 -5.86
CA GLU A 12 13.81 10.63 -5.96
C GLU A 12 12.78 9.52 -6.16
N ILE A 13 11.65 9.60 -5.48
CA ILE A 13 10.54 8.65 -5.69
C ILE A 13 10.01 8.77 -7.12
N ALA A 14 9.77 10.00 -7.61
CA ALA A 14 9.29 10.22 -8.98
C ALA A 14 10.27 9.68 -10.02
N ARG A 15 11.59 9.93 -9.83
CA ARG A 15 12.64 9.38 -10.68
C ARG A 15 12.65 7.85 -10.64
N TYR A 16 12.59 7.26 -9.45
CA TYR A 16 12.54 5.81 -9.27
C TYR A 16 11.36 5.19 -10.02
N ILE A 17 10.16 5.78 -9.92
CA ILE A 17 8.98 5.32 -10.65
C ILE A 17 9.19 5.44 -12.16
N LYS A 18 9.76 6.56 -12.64
CA LYS A 18 10.02 6.81 -14.05
C LYS A 18 11.02 5.81 -14.65
N GLU A 19 12.11 5.55 -13.94
CA GLU A 19 13.22 4.69 -14.38
C GLU A 19 12.96 3.20 -14.15
N SER A 20 12.03 2.84 -13.28
CA SER A 20 11.66 1.45 -13.05
C SER A 20 11.16 0.79 -14.30
N LYS A 21 11.66 -0.43 -14.60
CA LYS A 21 11.19 -1.22 -15.72
C LYS A 21 9.68 -1.48 -15.57
N LYS A 22 8.92 -1.09 -16.60
CA LYS A 22 7.50 -1.41 -16.69
C LYS A 22 7.35 -2.85 -17.17
N VAL A 23 6.53 -3.62 -16.44
CA VAL A 23 6.34 -5.05 -16.71
C VAL A 23 4.85 -5.41 -16.72
N THR A 24 4.52 -6.39 -17.53
CA THR A 24 3.21 -7.05 -17.54
C THR A 24 3.46 -8.52 -17.18
N PRO A 25 3.52 -8.86 -15.88
CA PRO A 25 3.76 -10.23 -15.48
C PRO A 25 2.63 -11.14 -15.93
N VAL A 26 3.00 -12.25 -16.57
CA VAL A 26 2.07 -13.28 -17.04
C VAL A 26 2.47 -14.62 -16.46
N LYS A 27 1.47 -15.39 -16.08
CA LYS A 27 1.57 -16.79 -15.78
C LYS A 27 0.84 -17.56 -16.89
N ALA A 28 1.56 -18.47 -17.55
CA ALA A 28 1.00 -19.28 -18.62
C ALA A 28 0.95 -20.75 -18.19
N TYR A 29 -0.20 -21.38 -18.36
CA TYR A 29 -0.37 -22.83 -18.28
C TYR A 29 -0.32 -23.37 -19.69
N VAL A 30 0.59 -24.29 -19.97
CA VAL A 30 0.86 -24.74 -21.35
C VAL A 30 0.80 -26.26 -21.41
N ASN A 31 -0.03 -26.78 -22.29
CA ASN A 31 0.00 -28.17 -22.70
C ASN A 31 0.89 -28.30 -23.95
N GLY A 32 1.99 -29.03 -23.84
CA GLY A 32 2.93 -29.19 -24.94
C GLY A 32 4.24 -29.85 -24.54
N CYS A 33 5.00 -30.32 -25.49
CA CYS A 33 6.28 -31.01 -25.27
C CYS A 33 7.43 -30.00 -25.29
N LEU A 34 7.68 -29.34 -24.15
CA LEU A 34 8.69 -28.27 -24.03
C LEU A 34 10.01 -28.73 -23.40
N LYS A 35 10.21 -30.01 -23.20
CA LYS A 35 11.44 -30.57 -22.62
C LYS A 35 12.64 -30.26 -23.51
N GLY A 36 13.66 -29.60 -22.95
CA GLY A 36 14.87 -29.20 -23.67
C GLY A 36 14.76 -27.91 -24.50
N VAL A 37 13.59 -27.27 -24.51
CA VAL A 37 13.41 -25.96 -25.17
C VAL A 37 14.05 -24.86 -24.31
N THR A 38 14.84 -23.99 -24.94
CA THR A 38 15.45 -22.85 -24.26
C THR A 38 14.41 -21.78 -23.94
N MET A 39 14.36 -21.33 -22.67
CA MET A 39 13.36 -20.37 -22.15
C MET A 39 14.07 -19.14 -21.58
N SER A 40 14.52 -18.25 -22.46
CA SER A 40 15.20 -17.01 -22.05
C SER A 40 14.20 -16.01 -21.45
N GLY A 41 14.49 -15.45 -20.27
CA GLY A 41 13.61 -14.50 -19.58
C GLY A 41 12.38 -15.13 -18.92
N ILE A 42 12.18 -16.44 -19.04
CA ILE A 42 11.02 -17.17 -18.54
C ILE A 42 11.44 -18.18 -17.48
N ARG A 43 10.75 -18.19 -16.35
CA ARG A 43 10.87 -19.28 -15.36
C ARG A 43 9.84 -20.34 -15.70
N ALA A 44 10.26 -21.57 -15.86
CA ALA A 44 9.40 -22.68 -16.25
C ALA A 44 9.43 -23.80 -15.22
N TYR A 45 8.28 -24.35 -14.95
CA TYR A 45 8.08 -25.51 -14.08
C TYR A 45 7.17 -26.49 -14.81
N GLY A 46 7.56 -27.75 -14.93
CA GLY A 46 6.73 -28.73 -15.59
C GLY A 46 7.47 -30.02 -15.90
N THR A 47 6.72 -31.00 -16.38
CA THR A 47 7.22 -32.30 -16.82
C THR A 47 6.45 -32.73 -18.07
N ASP A 48 7.12 -33.42 -18.96
CA ASP A 48 6.55 -34.02 -20.16
C ASP A 48 5.68 -33.04 -20.97
N ASN A 49 4.34 -33.11 -20.80
CA ASN A 49 3.38 -32.40 -21.63
C ASN A 49 2.65 -31.24 -20.95
N PHE A 50 3.01 -30.91 -19.69
CA PHE A 50 2.38 -29.80 -18.96
C PHE A 50 3.40 -28.90 -18.27
N TRP A 51 3.27 -27.58 -18.48
CA TRP A 51 4.20 -26.57 -18.01
C TRP A 51 3.48 -25.36 -17.44
N VAL A 52 4.09 -24.76 -16.41
CA VAL A 52 3.71 -23.45 -15.89
C VAL A 52 4.87 -22.50 -16.12
N LEU A 53 4.61 -21.43 -16.85
CA LEU A 53 5.60 -20.43 -17.22
C LEU A 53 5.31 -19.11 -16.52
N PHE A 54 6.35 -18.41 -16.07
CA PHE A 54 6.26 -17.08 -15.47
C PHE A 54 7.24 -16.15 -16.19
N GLY A 55 6.74 -15.06 -16.74
CA GLY A 55 7.58 -14.08 -17.46
C GLY A 55 6.87 -12.76 -17.70
N ASP A 56 7.55 -11.85 -18.38
CA ASP A 56 6.90 -10.67 -18.96
C ASP A 56 6.07 -11.08 -20.18
N ASN A 57 4.97 -10.37 -20.41
CA ASN A 57 4.07 -10.67 -21.54
C ASN A 57 4.78 -10.79 -22.88
N ALA A 58 5.72 -9.88 -23.15
CA ALA A 58 6.46 -9.90 -24.43
C ALA A 58 7.30 -11.17 -24.59
N ASP A 59 7.95 -11.64 -23.51
CA ASP A 59 8.75 -12.85 -23.53
C ASP A 59 7.86 -14.11 -23.67
N ILE A 60 6.73 -14.13 -22.96
CA ILE A 60 5.76 -15.24 -23.03
C ILE A 60 5.11 -15.33 -24.41
N GLU A 61 4.60 -14.22 -24.96
CA GLU A 61 3.98 -14.21 -26.30
C GLU A 61 4.96 -14.65 -27.38
N LYS A 62 6.19 -14.13 -27.33
CA LYS A 62 7.25 -14.55 -28.25
C LYS A 62 7.53 -16.05 -28.14
N PHE A 63 7.69 -16.56 -26.91
CA PHE A 63 7.94 -17.99 -26.66
C PHE A 63 6.82 -18.88 -27.20
N LEU A 64 5.57 -18.53 -26.91
CA LEU A 64 4.40 -19.28 -27.39
C LEU A 64 4.31 -19.30 -28.92
N SER A 65 4.61 -18.17 -29.56
CA SER A 65 4.64 -18.04 -31.02
C SER A 65 5.77 -18.88 -31.65
N ASP A 66 6.99 -18.78 -31.11
CA ASP A 66 8.16 -19.48 -31.66
C ASP A 66 8.06 -21.00 -31.52
N ASN A 67 7.30 -21.49 -30.52
CA ASN A 67 7.13 -22.92 -30.21
C ASN A 67 5.73 -23.47 -30.50
N LYS A 68 4.95 -22.80 -31.34
CA LYS A 68 3.56 -23.16 -31.63
C LYS A 68 3.36 -24.63 -32.06
N SER A 69 4.33 -25.22 -32.77
CA SER A 69 4.26 -26.62 -33.20
C SER A 69 4.41 -27.63 -32.06
N LEU A 70 4.95 -27.23 -30.90
CA LEU A 70 5.16 -28.06 -29.72
C LEU A 70 4.04 -27.87 -28.67
N ILE A 71 3.16 -26.88 -28.87
CA ILE A 71 2.11 -26.48 -27.92
C ILE A 71 0.76 -26.86 -28.49
N SER A 72 -0.02 -27.63 -27.75
CA SER A 72 -1.37 -28.00 -28.10
C SER A 72 -2.43 -27.01 -27.64
N SER A 73 -2.25 -26.43 -26.44
CA SER A 73 -3.10 -25.38 -25.87
C SER A 73 -2.37 -24.62 -24.78
N PHE A 74 -2.85 -23.42 -24.46
CA PHE A 74 -2.38 -22.65 -23.31
C PHE A 74 -3.48 -21.74 -22.76
N GLU A 75 -3.31 -21.34 -21.48
CA GLU A 75 -4.13 -20.34 -20.79
C GLU A 75 -3.22 -19.31 -20.14
N LEU A 76 -3.62 -18.03 -20.15
CA LEU A 76 -2.85 -16.93 -19.59
C LEU A 76 -3.59 -16.28 -18.43
N GLU A 77 -2.87 -16.07 -17.32
CA GLU A 77 -3.31 -15.26 -16.18
C GLU A 77 -2.42 -14.01 -16.05
N TYR A 78 -3.04 -12.86 -15.86
CA TYR A 78 -2.35 -11.62 -15.54
C TYR A 78 -3.25 -10.71 -14.70
N ASP A 79 -2.65 -9.84 -13.88
CA ASP A 79 -3.38 -8.97 -12.95
C ASP A 79 -3.03 -7.48 -13.12
N ARG A 80 -2.03 -7.18 -13.96
CA ARG A 80 -1.55 -5.82 -14.18
C ARG A 80 -0.93 -5.66 -15.56
N ARG A 81 -0.88 -4.42 -16.05
CA ARG A 81 -0.24 -4.09 -17.32
C ARG A 81 0.71 -2.92 -17.14
N ASN A 82 1.92 -3.06 -17.69
CA ASN A 82 2.93 -1.99 -17.74
C ASN A 82 3.18 -1.33 -16.36
N SER A 83 3.22 -2.16 -15.30
CA SER A 83 3.40 -1.72 -13.92
C SER A 83 4.87 -1.46 -13.62
N ALA A 84 5.14 -0.32 -12.94
CA ALA A 84 6.49 0.10 -12.61
C ALA A 84 6.97 -0.41 -11.25
N ILE A 85 6.11 -0.31 -10.24
CA ILE A 85 6.46 -0.60 -8.84
C ILE A 85 5.73 -1.87 -8.40
N PRO A 86 6.47 -2.89 -7.92
CA PRO A 86 5.85 -4.10 -7.40
C PRO A 86 5.08 -3.84 -6.11
N LEU A 87 4.33 -4.82 -5.68
CA LEU A 87 3.78 -4.87 -4.32
C LEU A 87 4.88 -5.25 -3.33
N LEU A 88 4.67 -4.85 -2.07
CA LEU A 88 5.53 -5.23 -0.95
C LEU A 88 5.51 -6.76 -0.78
N ASP A 89 6.66 -7.36 -0.57
CA ASP A 89 6.75 -8.75 -0.11
C ASP A 89 6.36 -8.83 1.37
N THR A 90 5.13 -9.22 1.63
CA THR A 90 4.56 -9.23 2.97
C THR A 90 4.88 -10.48 3.79
N ARG A 91 5.56 -11.49 3.21
CA ARG A 91 5.82 -12.79 3.87
C ARG A 91 6.65 -12.70 5.15
N HIS A 92 7.41 -11.62 5.34
CA HIS A 92 8.32 -11.39 6.45
C HIS A 92 8.02 -10.12 7.23
N VAL A 93 6.84 -9.53 7.03
CA VAL A 93 6.39 -8.36 7.78
C VAL A 93 5.78 -8.83 9.11
N ASP A 94 6.27 -8.31 10.24
CA ASP A 94 5.76 -8.64 11.58
C ASP A 94 4.47 -7.86 11.88
N ALA A 95 3.43 -8.11 11.08
CA ALA A 95 2.13 -7.44 11.14
C ALA A 95 1.03 -8.36 10.59
N ARG A 96 -0.22 -8.09 10.95
CA ARG A 96 -1.37 -8.76 10.36
C ARG A 96 -1.85 -8.01 9.12
N ILE A 97 -1.82 -8.66 7.97
CA ILE A 97 -2.22 -8.08 6.69
C ILE A 97 -3.32 -8.95 6.11
N GLU A 98 -4.51 -8.38 6.02
CA GLU A 98 -5.71 -9.08 5.57
C GLU A 98 -5.75 -9.20 4.03
N PRO A 99 -6.45 -10.22 3.49
CA PRO A 99 -6.60 -10.40 2.05
C PRO A 99 -7.18 -9.16 1.36
N GLY A 100 -6.66 -8.82 0.18
CA GLY A 100 -7.15 -7.69 -0.62
C GLY A 100 -6.53 -6.34 -0.26
N ALA A 101 -5.65 -6.27 0.75
CA ALA A 101 -4.83 -5.09 0.97
C ALA A 101 -3.81 -4.92 -0.18
N VAL A 102 -3.67 -3.70 -0.70
CA VAL A 102 -2.75 -3.35 -1.78
C VAL A 102 -1.65 -2.44 -1.25
N ILE A 103 -0.47 -3.00 -1.06
CA ILE A 103 0.67 -2.30 -0.44
C ILE A 103 1.81 -2.26 -1.45
N ARG A 104 2.28 -1.07 -1.80
CA ARG A 104 3.40 -0.90 -2.73
C ARG A 104 4.74 -1.19 -2.06
N ASP A 105 5.74 -1.58 -2.87
CA ASP A 105 7.12 -1.68 -2.41
C ASP A 105 7.61 -0.34 -1.80
N LYS A 106 8.58 -0.42 -0.87
CA LYS A 106 9.09 0.72 -0.09
C LYS A 106 8.10 1.33 0.91
N VAL A 107 7.03 0.63 1.27
CA VAL A 107 6.21 0.93 2.45
C VAL A 107 6.87 0.30 3.66
N LEU A 108 6.89 1.04 4.79
CA LEU A 108 7.35 0.52 6.07
C LEU A 108 6.13 0.20 6.95
N ILE A 109 6.06 -1.02 7.43
CA ILE A 109 5.02 -1.48 8.36
C ILE A 109 5.72 -2.03 9.59
N HIS A 110 5.46 -1.41 10.73
CA HIS A 110 6.07 -1.79 12.00
C HIS A 110 5.29 -2.91 12.70
N LYS A 111 5.90 -3.41 13.76
CA LYS A 111 5.43 -4.57 14.51
C LYS A 111 3.99 -4.42 14.98
N ASN A 112 3.25 -5.53 14.93
CA ASN A 112 1.85 -5.63 15.39
C ASN A 112 0.89 -4.65 14.71
N ALA A 113 1.27 -4.00 13.60
CA ALA A 113 0.32 -3.24 12.82
C ALA A 113 -0.74 -4.15 12.19
N VAL A 114 -1.92 -3.61 11.93
CA VAL A 114 -3.03 -4.33 11.31
C VAL A 114 -3.47 -3.60 10.06
N ILE A 115 -3.37 -4.26 8.91
CA ILE A 115 -3.81 -3.72 7.62
C ILE A 115 -5.04 -4.52 7.18
N MET A 116 -6.20 -3.87 7.17
CA MET A 116 -7.46 -4.51 6.87
C MET A 116 -7.73 -4.62 5.36
N MET A 117 -8.76 -5.38 5.02
CA MET A 117 -9.15 -5.69 3.65
C MET A 117 -9.39 -4.41 2.82
N GLY A 118 -8.85 -4.39 1.61
CA GLY A 118 -9.04 -3.28 0.67
C GLY A 118 -8.24 -2.02 1.00
N ALA A 119 -7.47 -1.98 2.08
CA ALA A 119 -6.58 -0.85 2.36
C ALA A 119 -5.55 -0.68 1.24
N VAL A 120 -5.28 0.57 0.83
CA VAL A 120 -4.32 0.90 -0.23
C VAL A 120 -3.23 1.78 0.35
N ILE A 121 -1.98 1.29 0.31
CA ILE A 121 -0.83 2.00 0.88
C ILE A 121 0.21 2.24 -0.20
N ASN A 122 0.47 3.52 -0.47
CA ASN A 122 1.37 3.93 -1.55
C ASN A 122 2.83 4.02 -1.08
N ILE A 123 3.75 4.06 -2.06
CA ILE A 123 5.20 4.09 -1.87
C ILE A 123 5.66 5.15 -0.86
N GLY A 124 6.58 4.78 0.01
CA GLY A 124 7.17 5.68 1.00
C GLY A 124 6.28 5.99 2.20
N ALA A 125 5.06 5.43 2.28
CA ALA A 125 4.25 5.54 3.48
C ALA A 125 4.82 4.68 4.62
N GLU A 126 4.57 5.11 5.87
CA GLU A 126 5.02 4.43 7.08
C GLU A 126 3.83 4.24 8.03
N VAL A 127 3.71 3.03 8.60
CA VAL A 127 2.67 2.65 9.57
C VAL A 127 3.37 2.21 10.87
N GLY A 128 3.16 2.95 11.94
CA GLY A 128 3.75 2.71 13.25
C GLY A 128 3.23 1.45 13.95
N GLU A 129 3.91 1.08 15.02
CA GLU A 129 3.61 -0.11 15.82
C GLU A 129 2.17 -0.09 16.37
N ASN A 130 1.53 -1.25 16.44
CA ASN A 130 0.17 -1.43 16.96
C ASN A 130 -0.88 -0.53 16.28
N THR A 131 -0.62 0.01 15.10
CA THR A 131 -1.55 0.87 14.36
C THR A 131 -2.44 0.05 13.45
N MET A 132 -3.72 0.37 13.44
CA MET A 132 -4.69 -0.24 12.52
C MET A 132 -5.01 0.70 11.36
N ILE A 133 -4.86 0.19 10.15
CA ILE A 133 -5.36 0.79 8.92
C ILE A 133 -6.60 -0.01 8.52
N ASP A 134 -7.77 0.58 8.74
CA ASP A 134 -9.04 -0.12 8.59
C ASP A 134 -9.47 -0.28 7.12
N MET A 135 -10.58 -0.97 6.89
CA MET A 135 -11.04 -1.40 5.57
C MET A 135 -11.14 -0.24 4.57
N ASN A 136 -10.60 -0.44 3.36
CA ASN A 136 -10.63 0.53 2.27
C ASN A 136 -10.00 1.90 2.59
N ALA A 137 -9.24 2.04 3.68
CA ALA A 137 -8.50 3.26 3.94
C ALA A 137 -7.36 3.44 2.93
N VAL A 138 -7.06 4.68 2.57
CA VAL A 138 -6.01 5.02 1.60
C VAL A 138 -4.93 5.84 2.27
N LEU A 139 -3.71 5.34 2.26
CA LEU A 139 -2.51 6.09 2.62
C LEU A 139 -1.77 6.50 1.35
N GLY A 140 -1.73 7.79 1.10
CA GLY A 140 -0.99 8.37 -0.01
C GLY A 140 0.52 8.24 0.15
N ALA A 141 1.27 8.57 -0.89
CA ALA A 141 2.72 8.45 -0.86
C ALA A 141 3.34 9.32 0.24
N ARG A 142 4.30 8.76 0.99
CA ARG A 142 5.03 9.41 2.08
C ARG A 142 4.19 9.75 3.33
N ALA A 143 2.92 9.37 3.39
CA ALA A 143 2.12 9.56 4.61
C ALA A 143 2.74 8.78 5.78
N THR A 144 2.92 9.44 6.93
CA THR A 144 3.51 8.85 8.13
C THR A 144 2.45 8.74 9.21
N ILE A 145 2.22 7.53 9.68
CA ILE A 145 1.28 7.22 10.76
C ILE A 145 2.07 6.72 11.97
N GLY A 146 1.90 7.36 13.09
CA GLY A 146 2.52 6.99 14.37
C GLY A 146 2.01 5.68 14.93
N SER A 147 2.44 5.36 16.15
CA SER A 147 2.10 4.13 16.86
C SER A 147 0.74 4.24 17.57
N ASN A 148 0.10 3.09 17.80
CA ASN A 148 -1.18 2.99 18.50
C ASN A 148 -2.29 3.85 17.89
N CYS A 149 -2.28 4.04 16.59
CA CYS A 149 -3.31 4.81 15.88
C CYS A 149 -4.42 3.88 15.36
N HIS A 150 -5.57 4.50 15.09
CA HIS A 150 -6.65 3.88 14.33
C HIS A 150 -7.03 4.78 13.17
N ILE A 151 -6.82 4.31 11.94
CA ILE A 151 -7.23 5.00 10.71
C ILE A 151 -8.50 4.33 10.23
N GLY A 152 -9.63 4.97 10.48
CA GLY A 152 -10.96 4.40 10.26
C GLY A 152 -11.28 4.06 8.81
N ALA A 153 -12.24 3.17 8.62
CA ALA A 153 -12.61 2.63 7.32
C ALA A 153 -12.93 3.73 6.29
N GLY A 154 -12.43 3.56 5.06
CA GLY A 154 -12.64 4.49 3.97
C GLY A 154 -11.96 5.86 4.12
N SER A 155 -11.15 6.06 5.16
CA SER A 155 -10.42 7.33 5.35
C SER A 155 -9.34 7.52 4.28
N VAL A 156 -9.09 8.78 3.91
CA VAL A 156 -8.04 9.15 2.96
C VAL A 156 -7.01 10.04 3.65
N ILE A 157 -5.81 9.54 3.79
CA ILE A 157 -4.65 10.28 4.23
C ILE A 157 -3.87 10.69 2.97
N ALA A 158 -3.94 11.97 2.61
CA ALA A 158 -3.38 12.44 1.36
C ALA A 158 -1.88 12.16 1.26
N GLY A 159 -1.44 11.82 0.07
CA GLY A 159 -0.02 11.64 -0.23
C GLY A 159 0.52 12.83 -0.97
N VAL A 160 1.85 12.97 -0.97
CA VAL A 160 2.50 14.06 -1.67
C VAL A 160 3.65 13.55 -2.54
N LEU A 161 3.40 13.54 -3.84
CA LEU A 161 4.42 13.51 -4.88
C LEU A 161 4.26 14.72 -5.81
N GLU A 162 3.03 15.22 -5.95
CA GLU A 162 2.66 16.40 -6.74
C GLU A 162 1.67 17.26 -5.94
N PRO A 163 2.00 18.54 -5.64
CA PRO A 163 3.28 19.19 -5.91
C PRO A 163 4.41 18.70 -4.98
N PRO A 164 5.66 18.60 -5.50
CA PRO A 164 6.78 18.06 -4.73
C PRO A 164 7.22 18.95 -3.56
N SER A 165 6.77 20.20 -3.54
CA SER A 165 7.05 21.17 -2.48
C SER A 165 6.18 21.01 -1.24
N ALA A 166 5.11 20.20 -1.30
CA ALA A 166 4.23 20.02 -0.16
C ALA A 166 4.81 18.98 0.84
N ASP A 167 4.59 19.22 2.12
CA ASP A 167 4.96 18.31 3.17
C ASP A 167 4.02 17.08 3.19
N PRO A 168 4.51 15.90 3.56
CA PRO A 168 3.65 14.74 3.76
C PRO A 168 2.71 14.94 4.95
N VAL A 169 1.59 14.23 4.95
CA VAL A 169 0.75 14.13 6.13
C VAL A 169 1.49 13.38 7.22
N ILE A 170 1.44 13.91 8.43
CA ILE A 170 1.98 13.27 9.63
C ILE A 170 0.87 13.10 10.64
N ILE A 171 0.59 11.87 10.99
CA ILE A 171 -0.32 11.51 12.09
C ILE A 171 0.55 11.01 13.23
N GLU A 172 0.52 11.71 14.36
CA GLU A 172 1.31 11.34 15.54
C GLU A 172 0.68 10.16 16.29
N ASP A 173 1.32 9.73 17.39
CA ASP A 173 0.87 8.55 18.14
C ASP A 173 -0.51 8.72 18.80
N ASN A 174 -1.18 7.60 19.02
CA ASN A 174 -2.47 7.51 19.73
C ASN A 174 -3.61 8.32 19.09
N VAL A 175 -3.53 8.58 17.79
CA VAL A 175 -4.56 9.32 17.06
C VAL A 175 -5.66 8.38 16.58
N LEU A 176 -6.92 8.85 16.66
CA LEU A 176 -8.08 8.19 16.10
C LEU A 176 -8.64 9.02 14.93
N ILE A 177 -8.61 8.45 13.74
CA ILE A 177 -9.26 9.01 12.54
C ILE A 177 -10.57 8.26 12.32
N GLY A 178 -11.69 8.97 12.37
CA GLY A 178 -13.01 8.40 12.13
C GLY A 178 -13.21 7.99 10.67
N ALA A 179 -14.13 7.04 10.42
CA ALA A 179 -14.41 6.53 9.09
C ALA A 179 -14.73 7.63 8.07
N ASN A 180 -14.28 7.45 6.83
CA ASN A 180 -14.46 8.38 5.71
C ASN A 180 -13.93 9.82 5.96
N ALA A 181 -13.04 10.01 6.92
CA ALA A 181 -12.37 11.29 7.08
C ALA A 181 -11.29 11.48 6.01
N VAL A 182 -11.06 12.72 5.63
CA VAL A 182 -10.01 13.11 4.66
C VAL A 182 -9.02 14.05 5.36
N VAL A 183 -7.74 13.72 5.31
CA VAL A 183 -6.65 14.59 5.79
C VAL A 183 -5.85 15.06 4.58
N LEU A 184 -5.84 16.37 4.33
CA LEU A 184 -5.15 16.95 3.18
C LEU A 184 -3.64 17.00 3.40
N GLU A 185 -2.90 17.13 2.31
CA GLU A 185 -1.44 17.25 2.30
C GLU A 185 -0.93 18.36 3.20
N GLY A 186 0.26 18.17 3.77
CA GLY A 186 0.90 19.12 4.67
C GLY A 186 0.31 19.19 6.08
N VAL A 187 -0.77 18.46 6.34
CA VAL A 187 -1.42 18.48 7.65
C VAL A 187 -0.69 17.58 8.64
N ARG A 188 -0.48 18.09 9.85
CA ARG A 188 -0.05 17.33 11.03
C ARG A 188 -1.23 17.16 11.99
N ILE A 189 -1.50 15.91 12.38
CA ILE A 189 -2.45 15.57 13.43
C ILE A 189 -1.68 15.26 14.71
N GLY A 190 -1.83 16.10 15.72
CA GLY A 190 -1.12 15.99 16.99
C GLY A 190 -1.52 14.77 17.80
N LYS A 191 -0.60 14.32 18.66
CA LYS A 191 -0.72 13.14 19.50
C LYS A 191 -2.05 13.09 20.27
N GLY A 192 -2.68 11.92 20.26
CA GLY A 192 -3.94 11.70 21.00
C GLY A 192 -5.16 12.44 20.44
N ALA A 193 -5.02 13.15 19.32
CA ALA A 193 -6.16 13.83 18.71
C ALA A 193 -7.19 12.86 18.12
N VAL A 194 -8.42 13.33 17.98
CA VAL A 194 -9.52 12.59 17.38
C VAL A 194 -10.12 13.39 16.23
N VAL A 195 -10.15 12.80 15.06
CA VAL A 195 -10.87 13.33 13.90
C VAL A 195 -12.19 12.59 13.76
N ALA A 196 -13.30 13.32 13.82
CA ALA A 196 -14.63 12.73 13.69
C ALA A 196 -14.85 12.15 12.28
N ALA A 197 -15.70 11.13 12.18
CA ALA A 197 -16.05 10.51 10.91
C ALA A 197 -16.58 11.54 9.88
N GLY A 198 -16.24 11.36 8.60
CA GLY A 198 -16.65 12.22 7.50
C GLY A 198 -16.06 13.62 7.50
N SER A 199 -15.06 13.92 8.33
CA SER A 199 -14.43 15.24 8.41
C SER A 199 -13.41 15.45 7.30
N VAL A 200 -13.23 16.71 6.87
CA VAL A 200 -12.14 17.12 5.96
C VAL A 200 -11.18 18.04 6.71
N VAL A 201 -10.00 17.51 7.04
CA VAL A 201 -8.98 18.23 7.81
C VAL A 201 -8.06 18.98 6.85
N THR A 202 -8.09 20.30 6.94
CA THR A 202 -7.37 21.22 6.04
C THR A 202 -6.27 22.02 6.74
N LYS A 203 -6.11 21.83 8.05
CA LYS A 203 -5.12 22.52 8.90
C LYS A 203 -4.64 21.57 9.99
N ASN A 204 -3.47 21.86 10.54
CA ASN A 204 -2.93 21.11 11.66
C ASN A 204 -3.94 21.03 12.82
N VAL A 205 -3.91 19.89 13.49
CA VAL A 205 -4.75 19.59 14.65
C VAL A 205 -3.85 19.48 15.88
N GLU A 206 -4.17 20.26 16.89
CA GLU A 206 -3.43 20.26 18.16
C GLU A 206 -3.56 18.91 18.89
N PRO A 207 -2.55 18.51 19.67
CA PRO A 207 -2.65 17.30 20.49
C PRO A 207 -3.89 17.29 21.39
N ASP A 208 -4.40 16.10 21.67
CA ASP A 208 -5.54 15.88 22.59
C ASP A 208 -6.79 16.71 22.26
N THR A 209 -7.01 17.03 21.00
CA THR A 209 -8.20 17.77 20.55
C THR A 209 -9.10 16.91 19.67
N VAL A 210 -10.39 17.21 19.70
CA VAL A 210 -11.40 16.62 18.83
C VAL A 210 -11.79 17.62 17.77
N VAL A 211 -11.63 17.22 16.48
CA VAL A 211 -12.06 18.05 15.36
C VAL A 211 -13.16 17.37 14.56
N ALA A 212 -14.08 18.16 14.00
CA ALA A 212 -15.17 17.65 13.16
C ALA A 212 -15.58 18.66 12.07
N GLY A 213 -16.22 18.15 11.02
CA GLY A 213 -16.87 18.97 9.98
C GLY A 213 -16.03 19.14 8.70
N ILE A 214 -16.59 19.92 7.76
CA ILE A 214 -16.01 20.25 6.44
C ILE A 214 -16.08 21.77 6.25
N PRO A 215 -14.93 22.47 6.38
CA PRO A 215 -13.65 22.00 6.87
C PRO A 215 -13.68 21.70 8.36
N ALA A 216 -12.86 20.76 8.83
CA ALA A 216 -12.80 20.35 10.23
C ALA A 216 -12.42 21.52 11.16
N ARG A 217 -13.09 21.61 12.30
CA ARG A 217 -12.82 22.59 13.35
C ARG A 217 -12.76 21.89 14.69
N MET A 218 -11.98 22.41 15.62
CA MET A 218 -11.98 21.96 17.01
C MET A 218 -13.37 22.13 17.61
N ILE A 219 -13.87 21.06 18.23
CA ILE A 219 -15.17 21.04 18.90
C ILE A 219 -15.06 20.85 20.41
N LYS A 220 -14.01 20.19 20.88
CA LYS A 220 -13.73 19.97 22.31
C LYS A 220 -12.36 19.37 22.55
N SER A 221 -11.95 19.28 23.83
CA SER A 221 -10.81 18.47 24.23
C SER A 221 -11.17 16.97 24.26
N VAL A 222 -10.18 16.11 24.02
CA VAL A 222 -10.33 14.65 24.17
C VAL A 222 -10.68 14.27 25.62
N LYS A 223 -10.26 15.07 26.61
CA LYS A 223 -10.63 14.89 28.02
C LYS A 223 -12.14 14.95 28.27
N ASP A 224 -12.86 15.68 27.41
CA ASP A 224 -14.32 15.85 27.51
C ASP A 224 -15.09 14.76 26.72
N MET A 225 -14.38 13.77 26.15
CA MET A 225 -14.99 12.62 25.51
C MET A 225 -15.36 11.54 26.54
N ASN A 226 -16.41 10.80 26.21
CA ASN A 226 -16.69 9.53 26.88
C ASN A 226 -15.53 8.56 26.60
N GLU A 227 -15.00 7.89 27.63
CA GLU A 227 -13.88 6.96 27.56
C GLU A 227 -14.11 5.87 26.49
N ASP A 228 -15.31 5.31 26.41
CA ASP A 228 -15.62 4.25 25.43
C ASP A 228 -15.51 4.72 23.97
N LYS A 229 -15.66 6.03 23.69
CA LYS A 229 -15.60 6.59 22.34
C LYS A 229 -14.17 6.88 21.83
N LYS A 230 -13.20 6.83 22.72
CA LYS A 230 -11.77 7.03 22.37
C LYS A 230 -10.93 5.78 22.60
N LYS A 231 -11.54 4.73 23.16
CA LYS A 231 -10.84 3.50 23.50
C LYS A 231 -10.44 2.73 22.24
N ILE A 232 -9.16 2.48 22.10
CA ILE A 232 -8.59 1.55 21.15
C ILE A 232 -8.54 0.19 21.84
N LEU A 233 -9.05 -0.86 21.18
CA LEU A 233 -9.07 -2.22 21.72
C LEU A 233 -7.82 -2.96 21.26
N ASP A 234 -6.95 -3.30 22.20
CA ASP A 234 -5.70 -4.04 21.91
C ASP A 234 -5.99 -5.46 21.39
N ASP A 235 -7.09 -6.08 21.82
CA ASP A 235 -7.53 -7.40 21.36
C ASP A 235 -7.78 -7.50 19.84
N LEU A 236 -7.91 -6.36 19.15
CA LEU A 236 -8.01 -6.33 17.69
C LEU A 236 -6.64 -6.29 16.99
N ARG A 237 -5.56 -6.20 17.77
CA ARG A 237 -4.16 -6.10 17.32
C ARG A 237 -3.40 -7.31 17.83
N GLY A 238 -2.88 -8.13 16.96
CA GLY A 238 -2.18 -9.37 17.32
C GLY A 238 -2.61 -10.55 16.49
#